data_8f2f54aaa649d48ae9734bd323d2b4f5
#
_entry.id   8f2f54aaa649d48ae9734bd323d2b4f5
#
_cell.length_a   1.000
_cell.length_b   1.000
_cell.length_c   1.000
_cell.angle_alpha   90.00
_cell.angle_beta   90.00
_cell.angle_gamma   90.00
#
_symmetry.space_group_name_H-M   'P 1'
#
loop_
_entity.id
_entity.type
_entity.pdbx_description
1 polymer ?
#
loop_
_entity_poly.entity_id
_entity_poly.type
_entity_poly.pdbx_seq_one_letter_code
_entity_poly.pdbx_strand_id
1 'polypeptide(L)'
;MHRTAALSIAILTAVSCGSGCTTRPYEQDYQQRVADFRGAAVFAPLAQDPTEFGNGRVALRLPSVLEPPKEDDGTKIRVLPPFVRQFPGFVAAYEKLIVMSNNMQLPVVLTIGAVPVAEQRFSEVESAILEQVRRDESFPKVDWERGRSVEPMAGGPAMWDVLSLSGPQEFDSKPTGEPEIKRWPGRCEIWVSADPKQEVCTVLALRAPDDVADQLPVTVTELIELAARTVQPVAAAAVEQPADAPAK
;
A
#
# COMPACT_ATOMS: atom_id res chain seq x y z
N MET A 1 -8.18 56.17 72.57
CA MET A 1 -9.51 55.48 72.62
C MET A 1 -10.09 55.41 71.19
N HIS A 2 -9.96 54.34 70.50
CA HIS A 2 -10.89 53.97 69.43
C HIS A 2 -10.52 52.53 69.01
N ARG A 3 -11.43 51.57 69.29
CA ARG A 3 -11.41 50.22 68.92
C ARG A 3 -11.94 50.10 67.45
N THR A 4 -11.17 49.55 66.57
CA THR A 4 -11.63 49.14 65.26
C THR A 4 -11.68 47.62 65.19
N ALA A 5 -12.90 47.10 65.00
CA ALA A 5 -13.20 45.69 64.83
C ALA A 5 -12.81 45.26 63.41
N ALA A 6 -12.00 44.20 63.32
CA ALA A 6 -11.68 43.54 62.05
C ALA A 6 -12.76 42.52 61.71
N LEU A 7 -13.42 42.71 60.61
CA LEU A 7 -14.41 41.83 60.04
C LEU A 7 -13.73 40.78 59.10
N SER A 8 -13.63 39.57 59.56
CA SER A 8 -13.07 38.44 58.75
C SER A 8 -14.16 37.90 57.86
N ILE A 9 -14.00 38.15 56.54
CA ILE A 9 -14.89 37.54 55.52
C ILE A 9 -14.25 36.20 55.10
N ALA A 10 -14.86 35.09 55.50
CA ALA A 10 -14.54 33.75 55.03
C ALA A 10 -15.15 33.56 53.64
N ILE A 11 -14.30 33.55 52.57
CA ILE A 11 -14.72 33.18 51.23
C ILE A 11 -14.73 31.64 51.14
N LEU A 12 -15.92 31.05 51.13
CA LEU A 12 -16.15 29.66 50.80
C LEU A 12 -16.00 29.50 49.28
N THR A 13 -14.88 29.03 48.82
CA THR A 13 -14.69 28.55 47.44
C THR A 13 -15.34 27.20 47.31
N ALA A 14 -16.53 27.12 46.76
CA ALA A 14 -17.16 25.90 46.31
C ALA A 14 -16.45 25.39 45.08
N VAL A 15 -15.60 24.38 45.24
CA VAL A 15 -15.03 23.59 44.15
C VAL A 15 -16.16 22.71 43.61
N SER A 16 -16.87 23.18 42.59
CA SER A 16 -17.78 22.34 41.78
C SER A 16 -16.91 21.39 40.94
N CYS A 17 -16.73 20.15 41.42
CA CYS A 17 -16.32 19.03 40.59
C CYS A 17 -17.41 18.78 39.54
N GLY A 18 -17.37 19.52 38.47
CA GLY A 18 -18.14 19.24 37.27
C GLY A 18 -17.52 18.01 36.60
N SER A 19 -17.97 16.83 37.01
CA SER A 19 -17.82 15.61 36.21
C SER A 19 -18.63 15.82 34.92
N GLY A 20 -18.08 16.60 34.00
CA GLY A 20 -18.60 16.74 32.66
C GLY A 20 -18.41 15.41 31.92
N CYS A 21 -19.37 14.49 32.07
CA CYS A 21 -19.66 13.56 31.00
C CYS A 21 -19.97 14.42 29.77
N THR A 22 -18.98 14.67 28.93
CA THR A 22 -19.20 15.26 27.60
C THR A 22 -19.96 14.21 26.80
N THR A 23 -21.27 14.15 27.00
CA THR A 23 -22.17 13.47 26.07
C THR A 23 -22.03 14.25 24.76
N ARG A 24 -21.22 13.72 23.84
CA ARG A 24 -21.25 14.21 22.47
C ARG A 24 -22.70 14.18 22.02
N PRO A 25 -23.23 15.25 21.41
CA PRO A 25 -24.59 15.21 20.92
C PRO A 25 -24.77 13.95 20.05
N TYR A 26 -25.86 13.22 20.24
CA TYR A 26 -26.16 11.99 19.47
C TYR A 26 -25.95 12.15 17.96
N GLU A 27 -26.25 13.31 17.44
CA GLU A 27 -26.05 13.64 16.03
C GLU A 27 -24.55 13.59 15.62
N GLN A 28 -23.66 14.08 16.48
CA GLN A 28 -22.21 14.03 16.19
C GLN A 28 -21.68 12.59 16.21
N ASP A 29 -22.13 11.79 17.17
CA ASP A 29 -21.76 10.37 17.23
C ASP A 29 -22.33 9.60 16.03
N TYR A 30 -23.55 9.91 15.62
CA TYR A 30 -24.15 9.32 14.43
C TYR A 30 -23.40 9.70 13.16
N GLN A 31 -23.12 10.97 12.96
CA GLN A 31 -22.35 11.46 11.80
C GLN A 31 -20.95 10.86 11.76
N GLN A 32 -20.30 10.72 12.91
CA GLN A 32 -19.00 10.08 13.00
C GLN A 32 -19.08 8.60 12.59
N ARG A 33 -20.05 7.83 13.10
CA ARG A 33 -20.25 6.43 12.73
C ARG A 33 -20.56 6.25 11.24
N VAL A 34 -21.36 7.15 10.67
CA VAL A 34 -21.66 7.11 9.24
C VAL A 34 -20.41 7.41 8.41
N ALA A 35 -19.57 8.37 8.84
CA ALA A 35 -18.30 8.67 8.18
C ALA A 35 -17.32 7.48 8.28
N ASP A 36 -17.20 6.87 9.46
CA ASP A 36 -16.35 5.69 9.70
C ASP A 36 -16.82 4.49 8.87
N PHE A 37 -18.13 4.26 8.79
CA PHE A 37 -18.71 3.19 7.97
C PHE A 37 -18.46 3.42 6.47
N ARG A 38 -18.65 4.64 5.98
CA ARG A 38 -18.35 5.00 4.60
C ARG A 38 -16.86 4.86 4.30
N GLY A 39 -16.02 5.33 5.22
CA GLY A 39 -14.56 5.15 5.13
C GLY A 39 -14.17 3.68 5.03
N ALA A 40 -14.73 2.82 5.89
CA ALA A 40 -14.49 1.39 5.86
C ALA A 40 -14.96 0.72 4.56
N ALA A 41 -16.13 1.15 4.03
CA ALA A 41 -16.69 0.60 2.79
C ALA A 41 -15.80 0.88 1.56
N VAL A 42 -15.09 2.00 1.53
CA VAL A 42 -14.14 2.32 0.44
C VAL A 42 -13.02 1.28 0.35
N PHE A 43 -12.58 0.73 1.48
CA PHE A 43 -11.51 -0.27 1.54
C PHE A 43 -12.00 -1.72 1.55
N ALA A 44 -13.31 -1.96 1.30
CA ALA A 44 -13.86 -3.30 1.22
C ALA A 44 -13.18 -4.23 0.18
N PRO A 45 -12.61 -3.72 -0.96
CA PRO A 45 -11.85 -4.55 -1.88
C PRO A 45 -10.52 -5.09 -1.32
N LEU A 46 -10.05 -4.55 -0.18
CA LEU A 46 -8.79 -4.95 0.45
C LEU A 46 -9.01 -5.90 1.63
N ALA A 47 -7.97 -6.64 1.99
CA ALA A 47 -7.92 -7.41 3.22
C ALA A 47 -8.11 -6.49 4.45
N GLN A 48 -8.67 -7.03 5.54
CA GLN A 48 -8.89 -6.23 6.76
C GLN A 48 -7.58 -5.86 7.45
N ASP A 49 -6.66 -6.80 7.51
CA ASP A 49 -5.38 -6.63 8.19
C ASP A 49 -4.26 -6.29 7.19
N PRO A 50 -3.32 -5.41 7.56
CA PRO A 50 -2.14 -5.16 6.75
C PRO A 50 -1.18 -6.36 6.80
N THR A 51 -0.50 -6.60 5.70
CA THR A 51 0.59 -7.57 5.58
C THR A 51 1.92 -6.83 5.58
N GLU A 52 2.88 -7.31 6.34
CA GLU A 52 4.23 -6.75 6.42
C GLU A 52 5.15 -7.35 5.37
N PHE A 53 6.00 -6.49 4.79
CA PHE A 53 6.95 -6.84 3.73
C PHE A 53 8.34 -6.27 4.01
N GLY A 54 9.35 -6.83 3.35
CA GLY A 54 10.71 -6.34 3.42
C GLY A 54 11.29 -6.39 4.84
N ASN A 55 11.07 -7.50 5.57
CA ASN A 55 11.47 -7.65 6.97
C ASN A 55 10.84 -6.60 7.91
N GLY A 56 9.55 -6.34 7.72
CA GLY A 56 8.81 -5.38 8.54
C GLY A 56 9.06 -3.92 8.18
N ARG A 57 9.59 -3.62 7.00
CA ARG A 57 9.85 -2.22 6.58
C ARG A 57 8.61 -1.51 6.05
N VAL A 58 7.72 -2.25 5.43
CA VAL A 58 6.48 -1.75 4.81
C VAL A 58 5.33 -2.66 5.18
N ALA A 59 4.20 -2.07 5.55
CA ALA A 59 2.95 -2.79 5.71
C ALA A 59 1.88 -2.17 4.80
N LEU A 60 1.06 -3.02 4.19
CA LEU A 60 -0.09 -2.58 3.39
C LEU A 60 -1.20 -3.63 3.38
N ARG A 61 -2.43 -3.19 3.09
CA ARG A 61 -3.55 -4.10 2.88
C ARG A 61 -3.58 -4.56 1.44
N LEU A 62 -3.56 -5.86 1.26
CA LEU A 62 -3.60 -6.48 -0.05
C LEU A 62 -5.02 -6.48 -0.62
N PRO A 63 -5.19 -6.40 -1.96
CA PRO A 63 -6.47 -6.71 -2.58
C PRO A 63 -6.93 -8.11 -2.17
N SER A 64 -8.14 -8.21 -1.59
CA SER A 64 -8.68 -9.46 -1.03
C SER A 64 -8.87 -10.58 -2.06
N VAL A 65 -8.92 -10.20 -3.34
CA VAL A 65 -9.07 -11.12 -4.47
C VAL A 65 -7.76 -11.70 -4.96
N LEU A 66 -6.61 -11.18 -4.50
CA LEU A 66 -5.29 -11.66 -4.89
C LEU A 66 -4.73 -12.62 -3.83
N GLU A 67 -4.16 -13.72 -4.28
CA GLU A 67 -3.54 -14.74 -3.44
C GLU A 67 -2.04 -14.81 -3.74
N PRO A 68 -1.20 -15.26 -2.79
CA PRO A 68 0.18 -15.59 -3.13
C PRO A 68 0.19 -16.66 -4.22
N PRO A 69 1.18 -16.65 -5.14
CA PRO A 69 1.30 -17.67 -6.15
C PRO A 69 1.32 -19.05 -5.50
N LYS A 70 0.44 -19.97 -5.96
CA LYS A 70 0.39 -21.32 -5.42
C LYS A 70 1.62 -22.08 -5.90
N GLU A 71 2.31 -22.69 -4.95
CA GLU A 71 3.28 -23.74 -5.27
C GLU A 71 2.49 -24.95 -5.76
N ASP A 72 2.73 -25.34 -6.99
CA ASP A 72 2.11 -26.53 -7.57
C ASP A 72 2.70 -27.76 -6.90
N ASP A 73 1.90 -28.61 -6.26
CA ASP A 73 2.15 -29.91 -5.62
C ASP A 73 3.63 -30.36 -5.49
N GLY A 74 4.48 -29.46 -5.01
CA GLY A 74 5.88 -29.74 -4.63
C GLY A 74 6.91 -29.62 -5.73
N THR A 75 6.61 -29.11 -6.92
CA THR A 75 7.59 -29.12 -8.00
C THR A 75 7.84 -27.83 -8.77
N LYS A 76 6.96 -26.82 -8.74
CA LYS A 76 7.24 -25.58 -9.49
C LYS A 76 6.62 -24.34 -8.83
N ILE A 77 7.49 -23.47 -8.33
CA ILE A 77 7.15 -22.06 -8.12
C ILE A 77 6.78 -21.50 -9.49
N ARG A 78 5.56 -20.97 -9.61
CA ARG A 78 5.14 -20.29 -10.82
C ARG A 78 6.15 -19.20 -11.17
N VAL A 79 6.69 -19.27 -12.36
CA VAL A 79 7.69 -18.30 -12.81
C VAL A 79 6.99 -16.98 -13.10
N LEU A 80 7.15 -16.03 -12.18
CA LEU A 80 6.71 -14.66 -12.43
C LEU A 80 7.40 -14.13 -13.69
N PRO A 81 6.71 -13.37 -14.55
CA PRO A 81 7.31 -12.81 -15.74
C PRO A 81 8.60 -12.05 -15.41
N PRO A 82 9.60 -12.02 -16.30
CA PRO A 82 10.90 -11.39 -16.06
C PRO A 82 10.78 -9.95 -15.56
N PHE A 83 9.80 -9.20 -16.08
CA PHE A 83 9.47 -7.85 -15.68
C PHE A 83 9.21 -7.72 -14.17
N VAL A 84 8.46 -8.66 -13.58
CA VAL A 84 8.14 -8.66 -12.15
C VAL A 84 9.36 -8.97 -11.29
N ARG A 85 10.25 -9.87 -11.76
CA ARG A 85 11.47 -10.27 -11.03
C ARG A 85 12.56 -9.20 -11.02
N GLN A 86 12.51 -8.29 -11.97
CA GLN A 86 13.53 -7.26 -12.16
C GLN A 86 13.20 -5.96 -11.43
N PHE A 87 12.08 -5.90 -10.69
CA PHE A 87 11.77 -4.74 -9.89
C PHE A 87 12.84 -4.52 -8.81
N PRO A 88 13.33 -3.27 -8.66
CA PRO A 88 14.21 -2.94 -7.56
C PRO A 88 13.57 -3.29 -6.23
N GLY A 89 14.31 -4.03 -5.37
CA GLY A 89 13.84 -4.41 -4.05
C GLY A 89 12.58 -5.28 -4.04
N PHE A 90 12.38 -6.12 -5.06
CA PHE A 90 11.27 -7.06 -5.10
C PHE A 90 11.18 -7.88 -3.79
N VAL A 91 10.01 -7.90 -3.17
CA VAL A 91 9.76 -8.64 -1.92
C VAL A 91 8.64 -9.65 -2.03
N ALA A 92 7.57 -9.36 -2.79
CA ALA A 92 6.44 -10.26 -2.95
C ALA A 92 5.65 -10.00 -4.23
N ALA A 93 4.92 -11.02 -4.67
CA ALA A 93 3.88 -10.90 -5.67
C ALA A 93 2.64 -11.65 -5.23
N TYR A 94 1.48 -11.14 -5.65
CA TYR A 94 0.17 -11.73 -5.43
C TYR A 94 -0.58 -11.77 -6.74
N GLU A 95 -1.34 -12.82 -6.97
CA GLU A 95 -2.00 -13.01 -8.25
C GLU A 95 -3.44 -13.51 -8.12
N LYS A 96 -4.21 -13.27 -9.19
CA LYS A 96 -5.49 -13.91 -9.44
C LYS A 96 -5.54 -14.36 -10.89
N LEU A 97 -5.88 -15.61 -11.12
CA LEU A 97 -6.15 -16.10 -12.47
C LEU A 97 -7.52 -15.64 -12.93
N ILE A 98 -7.53 -15.02 -14.09
CA ILE A 98 -8.74 -14.56 -14.76
C ILE A 98 -9.01 -15.46 -15.95
N VAL A 99 -10.24 -15.92 -16.06
CA VAL A 99 -10.68 -16.73 -17.22
C VAL A 99 -11.13 -15.79 -18.32
N MET A 100 -10.44 -15.83 -19.45
CA MET A 100 -10.75 -15.05 -20.64
C MET A 100 -11.89 -15.70 -21.43
N SER A 101 -12.52 -14.92 -22.33
CA SER A 101 -13.65 -15.38 -23.17
C SER A 101 -13.33 -16.60 -24.04
N ASN A 102 -12.06 -16.84 -24.35
CA ASN A 102 -11.55 -18.01 -25.09
C ASN A 102 -11.10 -19.16 -24.19
N ASN A 103 -11.49 -19.17 -22.91
CA ASN A 103 -11.07 -20.12 -21.86
C ASN A 103 -9.57 -20.09 -21.53
N MET A 104 -8.80 -19.16 -22.06
CA MET A 104 -7.43 -18.91 -21.63
C MET A 104 -7.43 -18.30 -20.23
N GLN A 105 -6.46 -18.67 -19.40
CA GLN A 105 -6.27 -18.05 -18.08
C GLN A 105 -5.10 -17.10 -18.14
N LEU A 106 -5.32 -15.86 -17.69
CA LEU A 106 -4.28 -14.85 -17.56
C LEU A 106 -4.25 -14.31 -16.15
N PRO A 107 -3.05 -14.04 -15.58
CA PRO A 107 -2.95 -13.54 -14.23
C PRO A 107 -3.12 -12.03 -14.17
N VAL A 108 -3.88 -11.57 -13.19
CA VAL A 108 -3.70 -10.24 -12.59
C VAL A 108 -2.62 -10.37 -11.54
N VAL A 109 -1.59 -9.53 -11.59
CA VAL A 109 -0.42 -9.64 -10.68
C VAL A 109 -0.13 -8.30 -10.02
N LEU A 110 -0.17 -8.28 -8.68
CA LEU A 110 0.38 -7.20 -7.86
C LEU A 110 1.79 -7.57 -7.42
N THR A 111 2.74 -6.74 -7.76
CA THR A 111 4.14 -6.85 -7.33
C THR A 111 4.44 -5.78 -6.31
N ILE A 112 5.16 -6.14 -5.26
CA ILE A 112 5.56 -5.26 -4.17
C ILE A 112 7.07 -5.21 -4.10
N GLY A 113 7.62 -4.00 -4.08
CA GLY A 113 9.02 -3.70 -3.85
C GLY A 113 9.19 -2.83 -2.60
N ALA A 114 10.29 -3.04 -1.88
CA ALA A 114 10.68 -2.25 -0.72
C ALA A 114 12.20 -2.01 -0.76
N VAL A 115 12.60 -0.83 -1.21
CA VAL A 115 14.02 -0.45 -1.39
C VAL A 115 14.43 0.50 -0.28
N PRO A 116 15.42 0.17 0.56
CA PRO A 116 15.96 1.12 1.55
C PRO A 116 16.55 2.33 0.83
N VAL A 117 16.17 3.54 1.23
CA VAL A 117 16.67 4.79 0.64
C VAL A 117 18.18 4.96 0.87
N ALA A 118 18.71 4.36 1.95
CA ALA A 118 20.15 4.30 2.20
C ALA A 118 20.92 3.48 1.16
N GLU A 119 20.27 2.51 0.52
CA GLU A 119 20.87 1.65 -0.51
C GLU A 119 20.70 2.24 -1.91
N GLN A 120 19.54 2.85 -2.19
CA GLN A 120 19.22 3.40 -3.49
C GLN A 120 18.27 4.59 -3.38
N ARG A 121 18.58 5.71 -4.03
CA ARG A 121 17.75 6.91 -4.04
C ARG A 121 16.47 6.69 -4.84
N PHE A 122 15.39 7.41 -4.50
CA PHE A 122 14.12 7.36 -5.24
C PHE A 122 14.29 7.52 -6.75
N SER A 123 15.07 8.53 -7.18
CA SER A 123 15.31 8.79 -8.60
C SER A 123 16.05 7.67 -9.32
N GLU A 124 16.86 6.89 -8.62
CA GLU A 124 17.56 5.73 -9.17
C GLU A 124 16.61 4.55 -9.35
N VAL A 125 15.70 4.35 -8.37
CA VAL A 125 14.62 3.33 -8.48
C VAL A 125 13.73 3.63 -9.67
N GLU A 126 13.26 4.87 -9.80
CA GLU A 126 12.44 5.30 -10.92
C GLU A 126 13.15 5.17 -12.26
N SER A 127 14.43 5.57 -12.32
CA SER A 127 15.22 5.46 -13.54
C SER A 127 15.41 4.01 -13.97
N ALA A 128 15.66 3.11 -13.00
CA ALA A 128 15.79 1.69 -13.26
C ALA A 128 14.50 1.07 -13.80
N ILE A 129 13.35 1.43 -13.21
CA ILE A 129 12.02 0.98 -13.68
C ILE A 129 11.76 1.51 -15.09
N LEU A 130 11.96 2.80 -15.31
CA LEU A 130 11.69 3.45 -16.60
C LEU A 130 12.57 2.89 -17.72
N GLU A 131 13.84 2.60 -17.44
CA GLU A 131 14.73 1.95 -18.37
C GLU A 131 14.24 0.55 -18.76
N GLN A 132 13.81 -0.24 -17.80
CA GLN A 132 13.26 -1.57 -18.08
C GLN A 132 11.99 -1.50 -18.94
N VAL A 133 11.07 -0.58 -18.60
CA VAL A 133 9.82 -0.41 -19.36
C VAL A 133 10.09 0.04 -20.78
N ARG A 134 11.01 1.00 -20.97
CA ARG A 134 11.36 1.53 -22.31
C ARG A 134 12.12 0.53 -23.19
N ARG A 135 12.66 -0.54 -22.63
CA ARG A 135 13.21 -1.65 -23.42
C ARG A 135 12.14 -2.43 -24.19
N ASP A 136 10.89 -2.38 -23.71
CA ASP A 136 9.76 -2.89 -24.48
C ASP A 136 9.38 -1.87 -25.56
N GLU A 137 9.46 -2.28 -26.83
CA GLU A 137 9.14 -1.45 -27.99
C GLU A 137 7.70 -0.90 -27.98
N SER A 138 6.82 -1.51 -27.18
CA SER A 138 5.43 -1.03 -26.99
C SER A 138 5.35 0.26 -26.18
N PHE A 139 6.37 0.60 -25.38
CA PHE A 139 6.34 1.72 -24.44
C PHE A 139 7.54 2.69 -24.55
N PRO A 140 7.98 3.07 -25.76
CA PRO A 140 9.23 3.81 -25.94
C PRO A 140 9.19 5.26 -25.44
N LYS A 141 7.99 5.83 -25.28
CA LYS A 141 7.76 7.25 -24.94
C LYS A 141 7.05 7.45 -23.62
N VAL A 142 6.94 6.39 -22.81
CA VAL A 142 6.28 6.49 -21.50
C VAL A 142 7.13 7.33 -20.54
N ASP A 143 6.48 8.08 -19.66
CA ASP A 143 7.13 8.87 -18.62
C ASP A 143 6.26 8.91 -17.36
N TRP A 144 6.86 9.32 -16.23
CA TRP A 144 6.22 9.41 -14.94
C TRP A 144 5.22 10.56 -14.86
N GLU A 145 4.03 10.29 -14.35
CA GLU A 145 3.16 11.29 -13.74
C GLU A 145 3.67 11.57 -12.34
N ARG A 146 4.16 12.80 -12.11
CA ARG A 146 4.81 13.20 -10.88
C ARG A 146 3.84 13.67 -9.81
N GLY A 147 4.10 13.26 -8.56
CA GLY A 147 3.50 13.85 -7.39
C GLY A 147 1.99 13.65 -7.28
N ARG A 148 1.45 12.50 -7.66
CA ARG A 148 0.04 12.17 -7.40
C ARG A 148 -0.17 12.07 -5.89
N SER A 149 -1.00 12.95 -5.36
CA SER A 149 -1.37 12.94 -3.95
C SER A 149 -2.49 11.94 -3.69
N VAL A 150 -2.30 11.07 -2.74
CA VAL A 150 -3.34 10.17 -2.24
C VAL A 150 -3.55 10.40 -0.74
N GLU A 151 -4.80 10.33 -0.30
CA GLU A 151 -5.16 10.48 1.10
C GLU A 151 -5.07 9.11 1.79
N PRO A 152 -4.07 8.87 2.64
CA PRO A 152 -3.89 7.59 3.29
C PRO A 152 -4.94 7.35 4.37
N MET A 153 -5.12 6.09 4.77
CA MET A 153 -5.99 5.73 5.90
C MET A 153 -5.55 6.37 7.21
N ALA A 154 -4.24 6.62 7.37
CA ALA A 154 -3.65 7.23 8.56
C ALA A 154 -2.47 8.12 8.16
N GLY A 155 -2.33 9.25 8.82
CA GLY A 155 -1.25 10.21 8.54
C GLY A 155 -1.64 11.34 7.59
N GLY A 156 -0.65 12.08 7.11
CA GLY A 156 -0.82 13.14 6.11
C GLY A 156 -0.77 12.61 4.68
N PRO A 157 -1.07 13.47 3.68
CA PRO A 157 -1.10 13.07 2.27
C PRO A 157 0.21 12.38 1.86
N ALA A 158 0.09 11.25 1.19
CA ALA A 158 1.21 10.52 0.61
C ALA A 158 1.36 10.90 -0.87
N MET A 159 2.60 11.11 -1.30
CA MET A 159 2.93 11.46 -2.67
C MET A 159 3.48 10.24 -3.40
N TRP A 160 3.00 10.04 -4.61
CA TRP A 160 3.39 8.93 -5.47
C TRP A 160 3.73 9.43 -6.86
N ASP A 161 4.78 8.87 -7.45
CA ASP A 161 5.03 8.99 -8.87
C ASP A 161 4.46 7.76 -9.57
N VAL A 162 3.69 7.97 -10.63
CA VAL A 162 2.88 6.93 -11.26
C VAL A 162 3.26 6.77 -12.72
N LEU A 163 3.46 5.52 -13.15
CA LEU A 163 3.70 5.14 -14.52
C LEU A 163 2.55 4.25 -14.99
N SER A 164 1.78 4.72 -15.95
CA SER A 164 0.64 3.99 -16.51
C SER A 164 0.97 3.44 -17.89
N LEU A 165 0.89 2.14 -18.05
CA LEU A 165 1.15 1.42 -19.30
C LEU A 165 -0.15 0.81 -19.81
N SER A 166 -0.53 1.13 -21.05
CA SER A 166 -1.69 0.53 -21.71
C SER A 166 -1.28 0.00 -23.08
N GLY A 167 -1.58 -1.25 -23.36
CA GLY A 167 -1.20 -1.92 -24.59
C GLY A 167 -0.79 -3.37 -24.38
N PRO A 168 -0.09 -3.99 -25.36
CA PRO A 168 0.33 -5.38 -25.25
C PRO A 168 1.29 -5.59 -24.07
N GLN A 169 0.88 -6.43 -23.12
CA GLN A 169 1.65 -6.85 -21.94
C GLN A 169 1.99 -8.35 -22.07
N GLU A 170 3.04 -8.78 -21.39
CA GLU A 170 3.39 -10.19 -21.31
C GLU A 170 2.70 -10.87 -20.14
N PHE A 171 1.99 -11.96 -20.40
CA PHE A 171 1.31 -12.77 -19.40
C PHE A 171 1.71 -14.22 -19.55
N ASP A 172 1.84 -14.93 -18.44
CA ASP A 172 1.92 -16.38 -18.44
C ASP A 172 0.52 -16.96 -18.59
N SER A 173 0.27 -17.65 -19.70
CA SER A 173 -1.04 -18.23 -20.02
C SER A 173 -1.26 -19.64 -19.46
N LYS A 174 -0.24 -20.21 -18.81
CA LYS A 174 -0.36 -21.53 -18.21
C LYS A 174 -0.36 -21.43 -16.69
N PRO A 175 -1.44 -21.84 -16.03
CA PRO A 175 -1.49 -21.86 -14.56
C PRO A 175 -0.52 -22.88 -13.96
N THR A 176 -0.17 -23.92 -14.70
CA THR A 176 0.69 -25.03 -14.25
C THR A 176 1.67 -25.44 -15.33
N GLY A 177 2.81 -25.95 -14.94
CA GLY A 177 3.82 -26.45 -15.86
C GLY A 177 4.84 -25.40 -16.32
N GLU A 178 5.42 -25.57 -17.50
CA GLU A 178 6.35 -24.58 -18.06
C GLU A 178 5.59 -23.31 -18.47
N PRO A 179 6.11 -22.11 -18.12
CA PRO A 179 5.49 -20.85 -18.49
C PRO A 179 5.31 -20.72 -20.00
N GLU A 180 4.13 -20.29 -20.42
CA GLU A 180 3.87 -19.91 -21.81
C GLU A 180 3.55 -18.42 -21.87
N ILE A 181 4.55 -17.61 -22.18
CA ILE A 181 4.41 -16.17 -22.24
C ILE A 181 3.67 -15.76 -23.50
N LYS A 182 2.55 -15.08 -23.32
CA LYS A 182 1.74 -14.48 -24.40
C LYS A 182 1.65 -12.98 -24.25
N ARG A 183 1.73 -12.27 -25.36
CA ARG A 183 1.42 -10.83 -25.41
C ARG A 183 -0.08 -10.66 -25.59
N TRP A 184 -0.70 -9.95 -24.67
CA TRP A 184 -2.13 -9.67 -24.65
C TRP A 184 -2.39 -8.22 -24.28
N PRO A 185 -3.46 -7.58 -24.84
CA PRO A 185 -3.85 -6.25 -24.42
C PRO A 185 -4.08 -6.19 -22.91
N GLY A 186 -3.49 -5.19 -22.26
CA GLY A 186 -3.57 -5.08 -20.82
C GLY A 186 -3.06 -3.75 -20.32
N ARG A 187 -3.14 -3.59 -19.00
CA ARG A 187 -2.69 -2.42 -18.26
C ARG A 187 -1.68 -2.81 -17.21
N CYS A 188 -0.73 -1.91 -16.98
CA CYS A 188 0.16 -2.00 -15.83
C CYS A 188 0.29 -0.60 -15.21
N GLU A 189 -0.06 -0.50 -13.95
CA GLU A 189 0.13 0.71 -13.14
C GLU A 189 1.31 0.46 -12.20
N ILE A 190 2.31 1.34 -12.25
CA ILE A 190 3.48 1.27 -11.38
C ILE A 190 3.52 2.54 -10.55
N TRP A 191 3.50 2.36 -9.25
CA TRP A 191 3.46 3.43 -8.26
C TRP A 191 4.72 3.38 -7.41
N VAL A 192 5.45 4.48 -7.34
CA VAL A 192 6.66 4.62 -6.51
C VAL A 192 6.40 5.70 -5.48
N SER A 193 6.63 5.39 -4.20
CA SER A 193 6.48 6.40 -3.14
C SER A 193 7.51 7.51 -3.32
N ALA A 194 7.05 8.76 -3.35
CA ALA A 194 7.88 9.94 -3.61
C ALA A 194 8.09 10.81 -2.35
N ASP A 195 7.79 10.30 -1.16
CA ASP A 195 8.00 11.04 0.09
C ASP A 195 9.48 10.95 0.51
N PRO A 196 10.23 12.06 0.46
CA PRO A 196 11.66 12.08 0.82
C PRO A 196 11.94 11.84 2.30
N LYS A 197 10.90 11.83 3.15
CA LYS A 197 11.03 11.55 4.58
C LYS A 197 10.94 10.06 4.90
N GLN A 198 10.55 9.23 3.95
CA GLN A 198 10.50 7.79 4.13
C GLN A 198 11.91 7.18 4.05
N GLU A 199 12.17 6.22 4.92
CA GLU A 199 13.42 5.45 4.91
C GLU A 199 13.41 4.34 3.86
N VAL A 200 12.23 4.03 3.32
CA VAL A 200 11.98 2.97 2.34
C VAL A 200 11.21 3.52 1.16
N CYS A 201 11.74 3.30 -0.02
CA CYS A 201 11.02 3.51 -1.28
C CYS A 201 10.11 2.30 -1.51
N THR A 202 8.80 2.52 -1.47
CA THR A 202 7.82 1.47 -1.77
C THR A 202 7.47 1.51 -3.24
N VAL A 203 7.51 0.36 -3.89
CA VAL A 203 7.10 0.17 -5.28
C VAL A 203 5.91 -0.78 -5.32
N LEU A 204 4.81 -0.34 -5.92
CA LEU A 204 3.65 -1.17 -6.19
C LEU A 204 3.47 -1.24 -7.71
N ALA A 205 3.30 -2.44 -8.27
CA ALA A 205 2.97 -2.59 -9.67
C ALA A 205 1.83 -3.58 -9.83
N LEU A 206 0.72 -3.12 -10.39
CA LEU A 206 -0.45 -3.95 -10.68
C LEU A 206 -0.63 -4.09 -12.19
N ARG A 207 -0.50 -5.30 -12.68
CA ARG A 207 -0.69 -5.65 -14.09
C ARG A 207 -1.91 -6.55 -14.27
N ALA A 208 -2.74 -6.22 -15.25
CA ALA A 208 -3.94 -6.95 -15.58
C ALA A 208 -4.20 -6.96 -17.10
N PRO A 209 -4.79 -8.02 -17.67
CA PRO A 209 -5.34 -7.96 -19.01
C PRO A 209 -6.55 -7.02 -19.09
N ASP A 210 -6.85 -6.45 -20.27
CA ASP A 210 -7.94 -5.46 -20.42
C ASP A 210 -9.34 -6.05 -20.16
N ASP A 211 -9.55 -7.34 -20.44
CA ASP A 211 -10.85 -8.01 -20.36
C ASP A 211 -11.23 -8.49 -18.94
N VAL A 212 -10.74 -7.82 -17.89
CA VAL A 212 -10.96 -8.26 -16.50
C VAL A 212 -12.02 -7.49 -15.74
N ALA A 213 -12.60 -6.44 -16.32
CA ALA A 213 -13.45 -5.47 -15.61
C ALA A 213 -14.52 -6.11 -14.72
N ASP A 214 -15.12 -7.22 -15.17
CA ASP A 214 -16.21 -7.90 -14.44
C ASP A 214 -15.71 -8.90 -13.37
N GLN A 215 -14.41 -9.17 -13.30
CA GLN A 215 -13.83 -10.16 -12.41
C GLN A 215 -13.01 -9.53 -11.26
N LEU A 216 -12.84 -8.22 -11.29
CA LEU A 216 -12.24 -7.44 -10.20
C LEU A 216 -13.32 -6.60 -9.50
N PRO A 217 -13.20 -6.36 -8.20
CA PRO A 217 -14.18 -5.60 -7.43
C PRO A 217 -14.26 -4.11 -7.82
N VAL A 218 -13.15 -3.58 -8.36
CA VAL A 218 -12.98 -2.21 -8.84
C VAL A 218 -11.99 -2.20 -10.02
N THR A 219 -11.79 -1.07 -10.65
CA THR A 219 -10.80 -0.94 -11.74
C THR A 219 -9.37 -1.20 -11.28
N VAL A 220 -8.47 -1.52 -12.21
CA VAL A 220 -7.03 -1.75 -11.91
C VAL A 220 -6.42 -0.53 -11.23
N THR A 221 -6.69 0.68 -11.75
CA THR A 221 -6.19 1.93 -11.18
C THR A 221 -6.73 2.19 -9.77
N GLU A 222 -8.02 1.99 -9.55
CA GLU A 222 -8.61 2.12 -8.21
C GLU A 222 -8.06 1.08 -7.23
N LEU A 223 -7.82 -0.14 -7.68
CA LEU A 223 -7.34 -1.22 -6.82
C LEU A 223 -5.91 -0.94 -6.30
N ILE A 224 -5.02 -0.47 -7.18
CA ILE A 224 -3.66 -0.12 -6.76
C ILE A 224 -3.66 1.18 -5.93
N GLU A 225 -4.51 2.15 -6.24
CA GLU A 225 -4.66 3.36 -5.46
C GLU A 225 -5.14 3.05 -4.04
N LEU A 226 -6.14 2.18 -3.89
CA LEU A 226 -6.61 1.73 -2.58
C LEU A 226 -5.48 1.05 -1.79
N ALA A 227 -4.70 0.17 -2.43
CA ALA A 227 -3.54 -0.45 -1.79
C ALA A 227 -2.50 0.60 -1.36
N ALA A 228 -2.17 1.56 -2.24
CA ALA A 228 -1.23 2.65 -1.95
C ALA A 228 -1.67 3.53 -0.76
N ARG A 229 -2.98 3.77 -0.60
CA ARG A 229 -3.56 4.50 0.54
C ARG A 229 -3.40 3.79 1.87
N THR A 230 -3.12 2.49 1.87
CA THR A 230 -2.92 1.69 3.08
C THR A 230 -1.45 1.46 3.43
N VAL A 231 -0.52 1.91 2.58
CA VAL A 231 0.92 1.77 2.84
C VAL A 231 1.30 2.54 4.09
N GLN A 232 1.95 1.83 5.00
CA GLN A 232 2.48 2.38 6.24
C GLN A 232 3.94 2.01 6.36
N PRO A 233 4.84 2.99 6.60
CA PRO A 233 6.20 2.67 7.00
C PRO A 233 6.12 2.02 8.40
N VAL A 234 6.65 0.82 8.54
CA VAL A 234 6.81 0.21 9.84
C VAL A 234 8.10 0.77 10.44
N ALA A 235 8.00 1.40 11.60
CA ALA A 235 9.18 1.85 12.33
C ALA A 235 10.08 0.64 12.54
N ALA A 236 11.34 0.73 12.11
CA ALA A 236 12.32 -0.32 12.36
C ALA A 236 12.28 -0.65 13.87
N ALA A 237 11.88 -1.88 14.20
CA ALA A 237 11.95 -2.33 15.58
C ALA A 237 13.39 -2.05 16.02
N ALA A 238 13.54 -1.26 17.09
CA ALA A 238 14.86 -0.97 17.64
C ALA A 238 15.55 -2.31 17.82
N VAL A 239 16.61 -2.54 17.04
CA VAL A 239 17.43 -3.74 17.18
C VAL A 239 17.93 -3.65 18.61
N GLU A 240 17.38 -4.47 19.51
CA GLU A 240 17.91 -4.63 20.86
C GLU A 240 19.37 -4.99 20.68
N GLN A 241 20.26 -4.02 20.89
CA GLN A 241 21.67 -4.30 21.00
C GLN A 241 21.80 -5.33 22.11
N PRO A 242 22.40 -6.50 21.83
CA PRO A 242 22.64 -7.47 22.88
C PRO A 242 23.40 -6.75 23.98
N ALA A 243 22.79 -6.70 25.17
CA ALA A 243 23.40 -6.13 26.36
C ALA A 243 24.81 -6.71 26.52
N ASP A 244 25.81 -5.82 26.60
CA ASP A 244 27.21 -6.15 26.77
C ASP A 244 27.38 -7.29 27.76
N ALA A 245 27.95 -8.40 27.29
CA ALA A 245 28.37 -9.48 28.17
C ALA A 245 29.39 -8.92 29.14
N PRO A 246 29.27 -9.15 30.47
CA PRO A 246 30.20 -8.65 31.42
C PRO A 246 31.62 -9.21 31.16
N ALA A 247 32.57 -8.31 30.96
CA ALA A 247 33.98 -8.64 30.86
C ALA A 247 34.41 -9.42 32.12
N LYS A 248 34.91 -10.61 31.90
CA LYS A 248 35.65 -11.39 32.92
C LYS A 248 37.12 -11.01 32.95
#